data_5f01468dbd0700b812c7e5ed4b82e772
#
_entry.id   5f01468dbd0700b812c7e5ed4b82e772
#
_cell.length_a   1.000
_cell.length_b   1.000
_cell.length_c   1.000
_cell.angle_alpha   90.00
_cell.angle_beta   90.00
_cell.angle_gamma   90.00
#
_symmetry.space_group_name_H-M   'P 1'
#
loop_
_entity.id
_entity.type
_entity.pdbx_description
1 polymer ?
#
loop_
_entity_poly.entity_id
_entity_poly.type
_entity_poly.pdbx_seq_one_letter_code
_entity_poly.pdbx_strand_id
1 'polypeptide(L)'
;MLSKNQQKLLRALAQKKYRKQHGLYLVQGAKNVQELLNAGKPVKQIFASADFIAANRALLEPHELVLCDEAELSKVSTLVSNNAAIAIAETEPQAELNTSGLVLALDDVSDPGNLGTIIRVADWYGLRQIVLSEHSADHLNPKVISATMGSFARVDVIRTDLCTLLSTYDGPVYGAFLEGQSVHATSFATRGILVMGSESHGISAAVAEHINQPITIPAFGGAESLNVAMATGIILDNMKRHG
;
A
#
# COMPACT_ATOMS: atom_id res chain seq x y z
N MET A 1 21.40 19.52 -13.12
CA MET A 1 20.87 20.52 -12.16
C MET A 1 19.37 20.64 -12.32
N LEU A 2 18.61 20.48 -11.23
CA LEU A 2 17.14 20.57 -11.23
C LEU A 2 16.66 21.99 -11.55
N SER A 3 15.84 22.16 -12.57
CA SER A 3 15.20 23.44 -12.87
C SER A 3 14.22 23.85 -11.74
N LYS A 4 13.93 25.16 -11.61
CA LYS A 4 12.96 25.66 -10.62
C LYS A 4 11.57 25.03 -10.79
N ASN A 5 11.14 24.78 -12.02
CA ASN A 5 9.83 24.15 -12.30
C ASN A 5 9.80 22.68 -11.86
N GLN A 6 10.87 21.92 -12.10
CA GLN A 6 10.99 20.54 -11.63
C GLN A 6 10.98 20.47 -10.10
N GLN A 7 11.75 21.33 -9.43
CA GLN A 7 11.73 21.40 -7.95
C GLN A 7 10.34 21.74 -7.40
N LYS A 8 9.62 22.68 -8.05
CA LYS A 8 8.25 23.06 -7.65
C LYS A 8 7.29 21.89 -7.82
N LEU A 9 7.36 21.16 -8.95
CA LEU A 9 6.51 19.99 -9.21
C LEU A 9 6.79 18.88 -8.20
N LEU A 10 8.06 18.49 -7.99
CA LEU A 10 8.45 17.45 -7.03
C LEU A 10 7.92 17.75 -5.62
N ARG A 11 8.06 18.98 -5.13
CA ARG A 11 7.53 19.37 -3.83
C ARG A 11 6.00 19.39 -3.80
N ALA A 12 5.35 19.81 -4.87
CA ALA A 12 3.88 19.84 -4.95
C ALA A 12 3.30 18.42 -4.86
N LEU A 13 3.91 17.43 -5.50
CA LEU A 13 3.45 16.03 -5.51
C LEU A 13 3.52 15.35 -4.13
N ALA A 14 4.18 15.93 -3.14
CA ALA A 14 4.06 15.50 -1.74
C ALA A 14 2.62 15.64 -1.22
N GLN A 15 1.81 16.55 -1.79
CA GLN A 15 0.44 16.83 -1.38
C GLN A 15 -0.60 16.11 -2.25
N LYS A 16 -1.60 15.48 -1.63
CA LYS A 16 -2.69 14.72 -2.31
C LYS A 16 -3.40 15.54 -3.40
N LYS A 17 -3.68 16.83 -3.11
CA LYS A 17 -4.33 17.75 -4.05
C LYS A 17 -3.62 17.80 -5.41
N TYR A 18 -2.31 17.98 -5.38
CA TYR A 18 -1.52 18.12 -6.61
C TYR A 18 -1.30 16.79 -7.32
N ARG A 19 -1.18 15.66 -6.58
CA ARG A 19 -1.19 14.33 -7.19
C ARG A 19 -2.46 14.09 -8.01
N LYS A 20 -3.62 14.36 -7.42
CA LYS A 20 -4.91 14.27 -8.12
C LYS A 20 -5.01 15.22 -9.33
N GLN A 21 -4.56 16.47 -9.16
CA GLN A 21 -4.62 17.48 -10.22
C GLN A 21 -3.77 17.11 -11.44
N HIS A 22 -2.59 16.53 -11.20
CA HIS A 22 -1.63 16.22 -12.26
C HIS A 22 -1.72 14.76 -12.75
N GLY A 23 -2.42 13.89 -12.06
CA GLY A 23 -2.40 12.44 -12.34
C GLY A 23 -1.00 11.83 -12.14
N LEU A 24 -0.22 12.36 -11.18
CA LEU A 24 1.19 12.01 -10.97
C LEU A 24 1.45 11.73 -9.49
N TYR A 25 2.43 10.86 -9.20
CA TYR A 25 2.90 10.61 -7.84
C TYR A 25 4.41 10.40 -7.79
N LEU A 26 4.99 10.44 -6.57
CA LEU A 26 6.42 10.31 -6.35
C LEU A 26 6.77 8.89 -5.89
N VAL A 27 7.80 8.33 -6.53
CA VAL A 27 8.48 7.11 -6.09
C VAL A 27 9.93 7.46 -5.80
N GLN A 28 10.40 7.19 -4.58
CA GLN A 28 11.66 7.69 -4.07
C GLN A 28 12.53 6.58 -3.50
N GLY A 29 13.85 6.72 -3.66
CA GLY A 29 14.86 5.76 -3.22
C GLY A 29 15.10 4.64 -4.21
N ALA A 30 16.32 4.07 -4.17
CA ALA A 30 16.80 3.09 -5.15
C ALA A 30 15.84 1.92 -5.35
N LYS A 31 15.47 1.24 -4.24
CA LYS A 31 14.63 0.03 -4.29
C LYS A 31 13.27 0.30 -4.91
N ASN A 32 12.57 1.35 -4.46
CA ASN A 32 11.22 1.65 -4.96
C ASN A 32 11.23 2.03 -6.44
N VAL A 33 12.22 2.83 -6.89
CA VAL A 33 12.34 3.21 -8.30
C VAL A 33 12.66 1.98 -9.17
N GLN A 34 13.55 1.10 -8.73
CA GLN A 34 13.82 -0.15 -9.44
C GLN A 34 12.56 -1.04 -9.57
N GLU A 35 11.79 -1.20 -8.48
CA GLU A 35 10.55 -2.00 -8.50
C GLU A 35 9.47 -1.39 -9.41
N LEU A 36 9.34 -0.06 -9.41
CA LEU A 36 8.45 0.66 -10.33
C LEU A 36 8.77 0.34 -11.79
N LEU A 37 10.06 0.45 -12.16
CA LEU A 37 10.53 0.24 -13.51
C LEU A 37 10.45 -1.23 -13.94
N ASN A 38 10.83 -2.16 -13.05
CA ASN A 38 10.73 -3.60 -13.30
C ASN A 38 9.27 -4.06 -13.51
N ALA A 39 8.32 -3.41 -12.86
CA ALA A 39 6.90 -3.67 -13.05
C ALA A 39 6.31 -3.04 -14.33
N GLY A 40 7.10 -2.28 -15.09
CA GLY A 40 6.66 -1.62 -16.31
C GLY A 40 5.60 -0.52 -16.08
N LYS A 41 5.55 0.03 -14.88
CA LYS A 41 4.60 1.11 -14.56
C LYS A 41 4.96 2.39 -15.33
N PRO A 42 3.95 3.20 -15.74
CA PRO A 42 4.20 4.40 -16.54
C PRO A 42 4.94 5.46 -15.73
N VAL A 43 6.05 5.93 -16.29
CA VAL A 43 6.94 6.92 -15.68
C VAL A 43 7.11 8.10 -16.60
N LYS A 44 6.84 9.28 -16.10
CA LYS A 44 6.99 10.53 -16.83
C LYS A 44 8.45 11.00 -16.88
N GLN A 45 9.17 10.95 -15.75
CA GLN A 45 10.55 11.46 -15.66
C GLN A 45 11.27 10.85 -14.44
N ILE A 46 12.58 10.65 -14.58
CA ILE A 46 13.43 10.14 -13.51
C ILE A 46 14.56 11.12 -13.22
N PHE A 47 14.80 11.39 -11.94
CA PHE A 47 15.91 12.17 -11.40
C PHE A 47 16.81 11.22 -10.65
N ALA A 48 18.09 11.11 -11.04
CA ALA A 48 18.95 10.09 -10.45
C ALA A 48 20.41 10.54 -10.33
N SER A 49 21.10 9.97 -9.35
CA SER A 49 22.56 10.15 -9.19
C SER A 49 23.34 9.37 -10.25
N ALA A 50 24.58 9.78 -10.49
CA ALA A 50 25.46 9.11 -11.43
C ALA A 50 25.65 7.62 -11.11
N ASP A 51 25.78 7.28 -9.82
CA ASP A 51 25.98 5.91 -9.36
C ASP A 51 24.74 5.05 -9.62
N PHE A 52 23.54 5.59 -9.35
CA PHE A 52 22.29 4.88 -9.64
C PHE A 52 22.12 4.65 -11.14
N ILE A 53 22.45 5.65 -11.97
CA ILE A 53 22.38 5.54 -13.44
C ILE A 53 23.35 4.48 -13.93
N ALA A 54 24.59 4.49 -13.44
CA ALA A 54 25.61 3.52 -13.85
C ALA A 54 25.20 2.07 -13.52
N ALA A 55 24.60 1.87 -12.33
CA ALA A 55 24.15 0.56 -11.86
C ALA A 55 22.88 0.04 -12.56
N ASN A 56 22.06 0.90 -13.19
CA ASN A 56 20.75 0.56 -13.72
C ASN A 56 20.54 0.95 -15.19
N ARG A 57 21.59 1.05 -15.99
CA ARG A 57 21.54 1.58 -17.37
C ARG A 57 20.43 0.98 -18.23
N ALA A 58 20.36 -0.34 -18.32
CA ALA A 58 19.36 -1.04 -19.15
C ALA A 58 17.91 -0.74 -18.73
N LEU A 59 17.68 -0.56 -17.42
CA LEU A 59 16.37 -0.26 -16.87
C LEU A 59 15.96 1.20 -17.12
N LEU A 60 16.91 2.10 -17.22
CA LEU A 60 16.69 3.54 -17.36
C LEU A 60 16.66 4.02 -18.81
N GLU A 61 17.23 3.25 -19.76
CA GLU A 61 17.37 3.63 -21.17
C GLU A 61 16.07 4.12 -21.84
N PRO A 62 14.88 3.52 -21.58
CA PRO A 62 13.65 3.96 -22.22
C PRO A 62 13.05 5.25 -21.65
N HIS A 63 13.65 5.83 -20.59
CA HIS A 63 13.02 6.89 -19.80
C HIS A 63 13.69 8.25 -19.94
N GLU A 64 12.93 9.32 -19.78
CA GLU A 64 13.46 10.67 -19.66
C GLU A 64 14.23 10.82 -18.34
N LEU A 65 15.54 11.03 -18.43
CA LEU A 65 16.45 10.99 -17.31
C LEU A 65 17.11 12.36 -17.07
N VAL A 66 17.11 12.79 -15.81
CA VAL A 66 17.83 13.99 -15.36
C VAL A 66 18.90 13.59 -14.35
N LEU A 67 20.16 13.86 -14.70
CA LEU A 67 21.28 13.69 -13.77
C LEU A 67 21.21 14.73 -12.65
N CYS A 68 21.25 14.27 -11.41
CA CYS A 68 21.24 15.08 -10.20
C CYS A 68 22.36 14.65 -9.26
N ASP A 69 22.83 15.57 -8.43
CA ASP A 69 23.66 15.20 -7.28
C ASP A 69 22.80 14.84 -6.06
N GLU A 70 23.43 14.28 -5.04
CA GLU A 70 22.76 13.84 -3.81
C GLU A 70 22.10 15.02 -3.06
N ALA A 71 22.72 16.19 -3.06
CA ALA A 71 22.19 17.38 -2.40
C ALA A 71 20.91 17.88 -3.09
N GLU A 72 20.88 17.82 -4.43
CA GLU A 72 19.71 18.17 -5.22
C GLU A 72 18.55 17.20 -4.96
N LEU A 73 18.80 15.89 -4.94
CA LEU A 73 17.80 14.86 -4.65
C LEU A 73 17.25 15.00 -3.23
N SER A 74 18.12 15.14 -2.23
CA SER A 74 17.73 15.29 -0.83
C SER A 74 16.89 16.55 -0.58
N LYS A 75 17.18 17.66 -1.30
CA LYS A 75 16.45 18.94 -1.17
C LYS A 75 15.00 18.86 -1.59
N VAL A 76 14.64 17.97 -2.51
CA VAL A 76 13.27 17.80 -3.04
C VAL A 76 12.61 16.50 -2.62
N SER A 77 13.35 15.62 -1.96
CA SER A 77 12.85 14.35 -1.42
C SER A 77 12.00 14.57 -0.17
N THR A 78 11.06 13.66 0.08
CA THR A 78 10.35 13.53 1.34
C THR A 78 11.03 12.55 2.31
N LEU A 79 12.06 11.84 1.83
CA LEU A 79 12.90 10.97 2.66
C LEU A 79 13.91 11.80 3.44
N VAL A 80 14.35 11.30 4.58
CA VAL A 80 15.40 11.94 5.41
C VAL A 80 16.70 12.11 4.62
N SER A 81 17.04 11.13 3.79
CA SER A 81 18.14 11.19 2.81
C SER A 81 17.75 10.44 1.55
N ASN A 82 18.14 10.96 0.40
CA ASN A 82 17.97 10.28 -0.89
C ASN A 82 19.19 10.52 -1.76
N ASN A 83 20.02 9.51 -1.88
CA ASN A 83 21.27 9.53 -2.65
C ASN A 83 21.17 8.77 -3.98
N ALA A 84 19.99 8.31 -4.35
CA ALA A 84 19.80 7.42 -5.49
C ALA A 84 18.92 8.02 -6.60
N ALA A 85 17.59 8.00 -6.39
CA ALA A 85 16.67 8.42 -7.43
C ALA A 85 15.30 8.88 -6.89
N ILE A 86 14.62 9.67 -7.73
CA ILE A 86 13.20 10.02 -7.61
C ILE A 86 12.58 9.81 -9.00
N ALA A 87 11.50 9.04 -9.08
CA ALA A 87 10.68 8.95 -10.28
C ALA A 87 9.35 9.71 -10.08
N ILE A 88 8.92 10.41 -11.11
CA ILE A 88 7.55 10.89 -11.25
C ILE A 88 6.81 9.84 -12.05
N ALA A 89 5.93 9.09 -11.39
CA ALA A 89 5.10 8.07 -12.01
C ALA A 89 3.70 8.63 -12.35
N GLU A 90 3.06 8.06 -13.36
CA GLU A 90 1.70 8.42 -13.76
C GLU A 90 0.69 7.55 -13.02
N THR A 91 -0.45 8.15 -12.64
CA THR A 91 -1.53 7.42 -11.99
C THR A 91 -2.29 6.60 -13.04
N GLU A 92 -2.41 5.30 -12.82
CA GLU A 92 -3.20 4.42 -13.66
C GLU A 92 -4.68 4.41 -13.23
N PRO A 93 -5.61 4.06 -14.11
CA PRO A 93 -7.00 3.79 -13.74
C PRO A 93 -7.08 2.70 -12.67
N GLN A 94 -8.06 2.81 -11.78
CA GLN A 94 -8.28 1.78 -10.75
C GLN A 94 -8.62 0.44 -11.42
N ALA A 95 -7.96 -0.63 -10.98
CA ALA A 95 -8.24 -1.99 -11.46
C ALA A 95 -9.64 -2.45 -11.02
N GLU A 96 -10.22 -3.38 -11.78
CA GLU A 96 -11.44 -4.07 -11.38
C GLU A 96 -11.16 -5.03 -10.21
N LEU A 97 -12.07 -5.06 -9.23
CA LEU A 97 -11.95 -5.94 -8.08
C LEU A 97 -12.28 -7.38 -8.46
N ASN A 98 -11.34 -8.28 -8.21
CA ASN A 98 -11.54 -9.71 -8.34
C ASN A 98 -11.72 -10.37 -6.96
N THR A 99 -12.90 -10.90 -6.69
CA THR A 99 -13.26 -11.56 -5.43
C THR A 99 -13.22 -13.09 -5.52
N SER A 100 -12.59 -13.66 -6.52
CA SER A 100 -12.50 -15.13 -6.69
C SER A 100 -11.56 -15.82 -5.68
N GLY A 101 -10.69 -15.06 -5.04
CA GLY A 101 -9.74 -15.51 -4.01
C GLY A 101 -9.91 -14.77 -2.69
N LEU A 102 -8.83 -14.72 -1.92
CA LEU A 102 -8.78 -13.94 -0.68
C LEU A 102 -8.52 -12.46 -1.00
N VAL A 103 -9.38 -11.59 -0.47
CA VAL A 103 -9.26 -10.14 -0.56
C VAL A 103 -9.04 -9.56 0.84
N LEU A 104 -8.11 -8.60 0.97
CA LEU A 104 -7.89 -7.83 2.19
C LEU A 104 -8.60 -6.48 2.06
N ALA A 105 -9.53 -6.19 2.97
CA ALA A 105 -10.25 -4.92 3.06
C ALA A 105 -9.81 -4.14 4.31
N LEU A 106 -9.54 -2.85 4.16
CA LEU A 106 -9.08 -1.98 5.23
C LEU A 106 -10.11 -0.89 5.49
N ASP A 107 -10.67 -0.91 6.69
CA ASP A 107 -11.67 0.04 7.15
C ASP A 107 -10.99 1.15 7.97
N ASP A 108 -10.85 2.32 7.34
CA ASP A 108 -10.31 3.56 7.92
C ASP A 108 -8.88 3.45 8.49
N VAL A 109 -8.04 2.62 7.88
CA VAL A 109 -6.61 2.58 8.20
C VAL A 109 -5.96 3.86 7.72
N SER A 110 -5.75 4.80 8.64
CA SER A 110 -5.36 6.18 8.35
C SER A 110 -3.85 6.46 8.44
N ASP A 111 -3.07 5.64 9.16
CA ASP A 111 -1.61 5.81 9.24
C ASP A 111 -0.92 5.35 7.95
N PRO A 112 -0.15 6.25 7.28
CA PRO A 112 0.54 5.90 6.03
C PRO A 112 1.59 4.80 6.20
N GLY A 113 2.24 4.69 7.35
CA GLY A 113 3.24 3.66 7.64
C GLY A 113 2.59 2.28 7.74
N ASN A 114 1.46 2.19 8.45
CA ASN A 114 0.69 0.95 8.56
C ASN A 114 0.13 0.53 7.20
N LEU A 115 -0.48 1.44 6.44
CA LEU A 115 -0.96 1.12 5.10
C LEU A 115 0.16 0.57 4.19
N GLY A 116 1.31 1.23 4.15
CA GLY A 116 2.44 0.76 3.33
C GLY A 116 2.96 -0.60 3.80
N THR A 117 3.03 -0.84 5.11
CA THR A 117 3.41 -2.13 5.67
C THR A 117 2.39 -3.22 5.32
N ILE A 118 1.09 -2.92 5.40
CA ILE A 118 0.01 -3.86 5.02
C ILE A 118 0.09 -4.21 3.53
N ILE A 119 0.33 -3.24 2.64
CA ILE A 119 0.55 -3.51 1.22
C ILE A 119 1.72 -4.48 1.01
N ARG A 120 2.82 -4.30 1.75
CA ARG A 120 3.97 -5.20 1.70
C ARG A 120 3.64 -6.60 2.25
N VAL A 121 2.87 -6.70 3.32
CA VAL A 121 2.38 -7.97 3.88
C VAL A 121 1.45 -8.67 2.89
N ALA A 122 0.54 -7.95 2.23
CA ALA A 122 -0.33 -8.48 1.18
C ALA A 122 0.48 -9.10 0.02
N ASP A 123 1.50 -8.38 -0.48
CA ASP A 123 2.41 -8.88 -1.50
C ASP A 123 3.14 -10.17 -1.04
N TRP A 124 3.62 -10.19 0.22
CA TRP A 124 4.30 -11.36 0.79
C TRP A 124 3.44 -12.61 0.79
N TYR A 125 2.15 -12.47 1.09
CA TYR A 125 1.19 -13.58 1.06
C TYR A 125 0.51 -13.79 -0.29
N GLY A 126 0.98 -13.13 -1.35
CA GLY A 126 0.51 -13.32 -2.73
C GLY A 126 -0.86 -12.72 -3.02
N LEU A 127 -1.34 -11.77 -2.23
CA LEU A 127 -2.53 -11.00 -2.55
C LEU A 127 -2.18 -9.96 -3.62
N ARG A 128 -2.93 -9.98 -4.71
CA ARG A 128 -2.73 -9.04 -5.82
C ARG A 128 -3.53 -7.75 -5.69
N GLN A 129 -4.52 -7.75 -4.80
CA GLN A 129 -5.44 -6.63 -4.62
C GLN A 129 -5.74 -6.44 -3.14
N ILE A 130 -5.85 -5.17 -2.74
CA ILE A 130 -6.40 -4.76 -1.45
C ILE A 130 -7.50 -3.72 -1.67
N VAL A 131 -8.46 -3.68 -0.77
CA VAL A 131 -9.57 -2.73 -0.80
C VAL A 131 -9.44 -1.74 0.34
N LEU A 132 -9.62 -0.46 0.06
CA LEU A 132 -9.60 0.61 1.04
C LEU A 132 -10.97 1.27 1.14
N SER A 133 -11.43 1.56 2.36
CA SER A 133 -12.53 2.48 2.61
C SER A 133 -12.17 3.91 2.15
N GLU A 134 -13.19 4.77 2.07
CA GLU A 134 -13.04 6.16 1.59
C GLU A 134 -12.06 6.98 2.44
N HIS A 135 -12.06 6.77 3.77
CA HIS A 135 -11.27 7.54 4.73
C HIS A 135 -9.89 6.93 5.03
N SER A 136 -9.57 5.77 4.49
CA SER A 136 -8.22 5.20 4.60
C SER A 136 -7.18 6.11 3.95
N ALA A 137 -5.92 6.00 4.41
CA ALA A 137 -4.79 6.78 3.90
C ALA A 137 -4.67 6.71 2.37
N ASP A 138 -4.14 7.76 1.77
CA ASP A 138 -3.87 7.81 0.34
C ASP A 138 -2.68 6.90 -0.01
N HIS A 139 -2.93 5.82 -0.74
CA HIS A 139 -1.91 4.84 -1.12
C HIS A 139 -0.79 5.42 -1.99
N LEU A 140 -1.04 6.54 -2.70
CA LEU A 140 -0.02 7.26 -3.47
C LEU A 140 0.75 8.31 -2.64
N ASN A 141 0.49 8.40 -1.33
CA ASN A 141 1.29 9.22 -0.45
C ASN A 141 2.75 8.74 -0.45
N PRO A 142 3.76 9.63 -0.62
CA PRO A 142 5.17 9.24 -0.63
C PRO A 142 5.61 8.40 0.58
N LYS A 143 5.03 8.63 1.76
CA LYS A 143 5.31 7.85 2.96
C LYS A 143 4.75 6.41 2.84
N VAL A 144 3.57 6.24 2.24
CA VAL A 144 3.00 4.92 1.95
C VAL A 144 3.89 4.18 0.96
N ILE A 145 4.16 4.80 -0.20
CA ILE A 145 5.02 4.21 -1.25
C ILE A 145 6.37 3.75 -0.66
N SER A 146 7.01 4.60 0.16
CA SER A 146 8.28 4.26 0.79
C SER A 146 8.18 3.06 1.72
N ALA A 147 7.11 2.96 2.52
CA ALA A 147 6.91 1.87 3.46
C ALA A 147 6.59 0.53 2.78
N THR A 148 6.10 0.54 1.53
CA THR A 148 5.84 -0.70 0.77
C THR A 148 7.10 -1.44 0.34
N MET A 149 8.26 -0.77 0.29
CA MET A 149 9.53 -1.32 -0.19
C MET A 149 9.44 -1.94 -1.59
N GLY A 150 8.60 -1.37 -2.47
CA GLY A 150 8.38 -1.80 -3.85
C GLY A 150 7.11 -2.61 -4.09
N SER A 151 6.43 -3.10 -3.06
CA SER A 151 5.21 -3.91 -3.21
C SER A 151 4.05 -3.13 -3.83
N PHE A 152 4.06 -1.79 -3.76
CA PHE A 152 3.06 -0.94 -4.43
C PHE A 152 2.98 -1.18 -5.95
N ALA A 153 4.04 -1.69 -6.55
CA ALA A 153 4.10 -1.96 -7.99
C ALA A 153 3.44 -3.30 -8.38
N ARG A 154 3.13 -4.17 -7.40
CA ARG A 154 2.59 -5.52 -7.60
C ARG A 154 1.20 -5.73 -6.99
N VAL A 155 0.79 -4.87 -6.05
CA VAL A 155 -0.50 -4.93 -5.36
C VAL A 155 -1.36 -3.76 -5.78
N ASP A 156 -2.46 -4.05 -6.45
CA ASP A 156 -3.44 -3.03 -6.84
C ASP A 156 -4.24 -2.58 -5.61
N VAL A 157 -4.43 -1.28 -5.49
CA VAL A 157 -5.20 -0.69 -4.41
C VAL A 157 -6.51 -0.16 -4.96
N ILE A 158 -7.61 -0.75 -4.51
CA ILE A 158 -8.96 -0.41 -4.95
C ILE A 158 -9.65 0.35 -3.83
N ARG A 159 -10.19 1.53 -4.13
CA ARG A 159 -10.97 2.31 -3.17
C ARG A 159 -12.45 2.20 -3.49
N THR A 160 -13.26 1.78 -2.50
CA THR A 160 -14.70 1.62 -2.66
C THR A 160 -15.43 1.75 -1.32
N ASP A 161 -16.73 1.90 -1.38
CA ASP A 161 -17.60 1.77 -0.21
C ASP A 161 -17.65 0.31 0.26
N LEU A 162 -17.14 0.05 1.47
CA LEU A 162 -17.03 -1.31 2.01
C LEU A 162 -18.41 -1.90 2.31
N CYS A 163 -19.39 -1.10 2.80
CA CYS A 163 -20.72 -1.60 3.08
C CYS A 163 -21.39 -2.11 1.80
N THR A 164 -21.30 -1.35 0.70
CA THR A 164 -21.81 -1.77 -0.60
C THR A 164 -21.13 -3.05 -1.10
N LEU A 165 -19.79 -3.13 -1.02
CA LEU A 165 -19.05 -4.31 -1.41
C LEU A 165 -19.48 -5.55 -0.60
N LEU A 166 -19.49 -5.43 0.71
CA LEU A 166 -19.75 -6.56 1.62
C LEU A 166 -21.21 -7.02 1.58
N SER A 167 -22.17 -6.10 1.38
CA SER A 167 -23.59 -6.44 1.28
C SER A 167 -23.93 -7.29 0.05
N THR A 168 -23.12 -7.20 -1.00
CA THR A 168 -23.31 -7.96 -2.25
C THR A 168 -22.43 -9.19 -2.36
N TYR A 169 -21.50 -9.37 -1.40
CA TYR A 169 -20.58 -10.49 -1.42
C TYR A 169 -21.20 -11.75 -0.80
N ASP A 170 -21.16 -12.86 -1.52
CA ASP A 170 -21.82 -14.13 -1.17
C ASP A 170 -20.89 -15.16 -0.49
N GLY A 171 -19.73 -14.72 0.02
CA GLY A 171 -18.75 -15.59 0.66
C GLY A 171 -18.50 -15.27 2.13
N PRO A 172 -17.52 -15.94 2.76
CA PRO A 172 -17.11 -15.63 4.12
C PRO A 172 -16.46 -14.26 4.21
N VAL A 173 -16.95 -13.45 5.15
CA VAL A 173 -16.40 -12.15 5.51
C VAL A 173 -15.83 -12.25 6.92
N TYR A 174 -14.50 -12.36 7.00
CA TYR A 174 -13.77 -12.42 8.27
C TYR A 174 -13.50 -11.00 8.76
N GLY A 175 -13.79 -10.71 10.02
CA GLY A 175 -13.45 -9.44 10.65
C GLY A 175 -12.54 -9.65 11.84
N ALA A 176 -11.47 -8.85 11.92
CA ALA A 176 -10.52 -8.89 13.03
C ALA A 176 -11.05 -8.07 14.22
N PHE A 177 -11.39 -8.74 15.31
CA PHE A 177 -11.89 -8.15 16.56
C PHE A 177 -11.03 -8.58 17.74
N LEU A 178 -11.21 -7.90 18.88
CA LEU A 178 -10.61 -8.33 20.16
C LEU A 178 -11.29 -9.59 20.71
N GLU A 179 -12.56 -9.80 20.36
CA GLU A 179 -13.33 -11.00 20.70
C GLU A 179 -13.82 -11.67 19.41
N GLY A 180 -13.77 -13.01 19.38
CA GLY A 180 -14.16 -13.80 18.21
C GLY A 180 -13.61 -15.20 18.25
N GLN A 181 -13.76 -15.93 17.16
CA GLN A 181 -13.15 -17.26 17.04
C GLN A 181 -11.62 -17.11 16.88
N SER A 182 -10.87 -17.90 17.65
CA SER A 182 -9.40 -17.89 17.55
C SER A 182 -8.93 -18.23 16.14
N VAL A 183 -8.03 -17.42 15.59
CA VAL A 183 -7.40 -17.66 14.27
C VAL A 183 -6.67 -19.01 14.21
N HIS A 184 -6.21 -19.53 15.36
CA HIS A 184 -5.54 -20.82 15.45
C HIS A 184 -6.50 -22.03 15.35
N ALA A 185 -7.79 -21.81 15.60
CA ALA A 185 -8.84 -22.84 15.57
C ALA A 185 -9.85 -22.65 14.43
N THR A 186 -9.65 -21.60 13.60
CA THR A 186 -10.54 -21.29 12.48
C THR A 186 -10.08 -22.05 11.22
N SER A 187 -11.02 -22.76 10.60
CA SER A 187 -10.81 -23.28 9.25
C SER A 187 -11.15 -22.20 8.23
N PHE A 188 -10.14 -21.64 7.60
CA PHE A 188 -10.30 -20.59 6.63
C PHE A 188 -10.63 -21.14 5.24
N ALA A 189 -11.57 -20.50 4.55
CA ALA A 189 -11.84 -20.79 3.15
C ALA A 189 -10.74 -20.20 2.25
N THR A 190 -10.51 -20.80 1.09
CA THR A 190 -9.57 -20.29 0.08
C THR A 190 -10.05 -19.00 -0.59
N ARG A 191 -11.34 -18.71 -0.53
CA ARG A 191 -12.00 -17.49 -1.00
C ARG A 191 -12.65 -16.79 0.20
N GLY A 192 -12.54 -15.47 0.27
CA GLY A 192 -13.15 -14.68 1.34
C GLY A 192 -12.66 -13.24 1.36
N ILE A 193 -13.26 -12.43 2.20
CA ILE A 193 -12.79 -11.07 2.48
C ILE A 193 -12.33 -11.02 3.93
N LEU A 194 -11.07 -10.60 4.17
CA LEU A 194 -10.56 -10.27 5.49
C LEU A 194 -10.69 -8.76 5.70
N VAL A 195 -11.44 -8.34 6.70
CA VAL A 195 -11.60 -6.94 7.09
C VAL A 195 -10.72 -6.63 8.29
N MET A 196 -9.86 -5.61 8.15
CA MET A 196 -9.05 -5.03 9.22
C MET A 196 -9.54 -3.62 9.50
N GLY A 197 -9.72 -3.26 10.75
CA GLY A 197 -10.18 -1.94 11.16
C GLY A 197 -9.06 -0.97 11.47
N SER A 198 -9.44 0.28 11.78
CA SER A 198 -8.50 1.33 12.17
C SER A 198 -7.88 1.07 13.55
N GLU A 199 -6.72 1.69 13.79
CA GLU A 199 -5.99 1.57 15.05
C GLU A 199 -6.74 2.16 16.25
N SER A 200 -7.60 3.15 16.01
CA SER A 200 -8.29 3.89 17.06
C SER A 200 -9.68 3.35 17.40
N HIS A 201 -10.38 2.81 16.42
CA HIS A 201 -11.81 2.44 16.58
C HIS A 201 -12.10 0.97 16.17
N GLY A 202 -11.09 0.27 15.62
CA GLY A 202 -11.34 -1.04 15.03
C GLY A 202 -12.17 -0.94 13.74
N ILE A 203 -12.97 -1.97 13.48
CA ILE A 203 -13.91 -2.01 12.36
C ILE A 203 -15.13 -1.15 12.74
N SER A 204 -15.56 -0.28 11.82
CA SER A 204 -16.73 0.59 12.03
C SER A 204 -18.02 -0.22 12.21
N ALA A 205 -18.98 0.31 12.96
CA ALA A 205 -20.23 -0.38 13.23
C ALA A 205 -20.98 -0.77 11.94
N ALA A 206 -21.01 0.14 10.95
CA ALA A 206 -21.66 -0.13 9.67
C ALA A 206 -21.01 -1.29 8.89
N VAL A 207 -19.68 -1.37 8.88
CA VAL A 207 -18.94 -2.47 8.24
C VAL A 207 -19.09 -3.76 9.04
N ALA A 208 -19.11 -3.69 10.38
CA ALA A 208 -19.26 -4.85 11.27
C ALA A 208 -20.58 -5.60 11.06
N GLU A 209 -21.66 -4.92 10.67
CA GLU A 209 -22.96 -5.56 10.37
C GLU A 209 -22.88 -6.57 9.20
N HIS A 210 -21.88 -6.45 8.33
CA HIS A 210 -21.66 -7.34 7.18
C HIS A 210 -20.67 -8.48 7.47
N ILE A 211 -20.07 -8.53 8.66
CA ILE A 211 -19.12 -9.57 9.05
C ILE A 211 -19.86 -10.79 9.56
N ASN A 212 -19.66 -11.93 8.90
CA ASN A 212 -20.28 -13.20 9.29
C ASN A 212 -19.32 -14.16 9.99
N GLN A 213 -18.00 -13.83 10.06
CA GLN A 213 -16.96 -14.61 10.70
C GLN A 213 -16.08 -13.70 11.57
N PRO A 214 -16.49 -13.34 12.79
CA PRO A 214 -15.63 -12.60 13.71
C PRO A 214 -14.48 -13.48 14.19
N ILE A 215 -13.25 -13.01 14.00
CA ILE A 215 -12.02 -13.71 14.36
C ILE A 215 -11.16 -12.88 15.31
N THR A 216 -10.35 -13.55 16.13
CA THR A 216 -9.42 -12.90 17.06
C THR A 216 -8.07 -13.58 17.09
N ILE A 217 -7.02 -12.81 17.33
CA ILE A 217 -5.70 -13.31 17.70
C ILE A 217 -5.69 -13.46 19.22
N PRO A 218 -5.53 -14.68 19.78
CA PRO A 218 -5.50 -14.86 21.24
C PRO A 218 -4.35 -14.07 21.88
N ALA A 219 -4.66 -13.27 22.89
CA ALA A 219 -3.68 -12.58 23.70
C ALA A 219 -3.17 -13.51 24.84
N PHE A 220 -1.86 -13.56 25.05
CA PHE A 220 -1.23 -14.28 26.15
C PHE A 220 -0.60 -13.35 27.19
N GLY A 221 -0.69 -12.05 27.00
CA GLY A 221 -0.13 -10.99 27.85
C GLY A 221 -1.11 -9.90 28.13
N GLY A 222 -0.64 -8.77 28.66
CA GLY A 222 -1.46 -7.64 29.12
C GLY A 222 -1.58 -6.48 28.10
N ALA A 223 -1.17 -6.64 26.85
CA ALA A 223 -1.36 -5.62 25.85
C ALA A 223 -2.83 -5.57 25.41
N GLU A 224 -3.39 -4.34 25.26
CA GLU A 224 -4.80 -4.13 24.90
C GLU A 224 -5.10 -4.51 23.44
N SER A 225 -4.14 -4.26 22.54
CA SER A 225 -4.28 -4.56 21.10
C SER A 225 -2.92 -4.70 20.44
N LEU A 226 -2.90 -5.19 19.21
CA LEU A 226 -1.75 -5.24 18.32
C LEU A 226 -1.83 -4.12 17.27
N ASN A 227 -0.66 -3.65 16.82
CA ASN A 227 -0.59 -2.82 15.62
C ASN A 227 -1.30 -3.51 14.45
N VAL A 228 -2.09 -2.78 13.67
CA VAL A 228 -2.93 -3.32 12.60
C VAL A 228 -2.14 -4.07 11.53
N ALA A 229 -0.95 -3.61 11.17
CA ALA A 229 -0.12 -4.29 10.19
C ALA A 229 0.44 -5.62 10.74
N MET A 230 0.78 -5.67 12.03
CA MET A 230 1.20 -6.90 12.71
C MET A 230 0.04 -7.90 12.78
N ALA A 231 -1.14 -7.44 13.20
CA ALA A 231 -2.34 -8.28 13.25
C ALA A 231 -2.69 -8.84 11.86
N THR A 232 -2.61 -8.00 10.82
CA THR A 232 -2.82 -8.42 9.43
C THR A 232 -1.88 -9.56 9.03
N GLY A 233 -0.58 -9.43 9.35
CA GLY A 233 0.40 -10.46 9.04
C GLY A 233 0.12 -11.79 9.75
N ILE A 234 -0.22 -11.75 11.04
CA ILE A 234 -0.55 -12.95 11.82
C ILE A 234 -1.80 -13.65 11.26
N ILE A 235 -2.86 -12.89 10.95
CA ILE A 235 -4.10 -13.47 10.42
C ILE A 235 -3.86 -14.07 9.03
N LEU A 236 -3.20 -13.34 8.13
CA LEU A 236 -2.89 -13.85 6.78
C LEU A 236 -1.99 -15.10 6.81
N ASP A 237 -1.03 -15.18 7.76
CA ASP A 237 -0.24 -16.40 7.93
C ASP A 237 -1.12 -17.61 8.29
N ASN A 238 -2.05 -17.44 9.24
CA ASN A 238 -3.00 -18.49 9.59
C ASN A 238 -3.93 -18.87 8.43
N MET A 239 -4.45 -17.88 7.69
CA MET A 239 -5.29 -18.13 6.52
C MET A 239 -4.56 -18.91 5.43
N LYS A 240 -3.28 -18.64 5.19
CA LYS A 240 -2.48 -19.31 4.16
C LYS A 240 -1.98 -20.71 4.55
N ARG A 241 -1.90 -21.02 5.84
CA ARG A 241 -1.52 -22.36 6.31
C ARG A 241 -2.65 -23.38 6.18
N HIS A 242 -3.90 -22.91 6.20
CA HIS A 242 -5.09 -23.75 6.29
C HIS A 242 -5.97 -23.69 5.01
N GLY A 243 -5.52 -22.93 3.98
CA GLY A 243 -6.21 -22.75 2.72
C GLY A 243 -5.56 -23.45 1.53
#